data_1c89a0da779b69023bce7b674b89497f
#
_entry.id   1c89a0da779b69023bce7b674b89497f
#
_cell.length_a   1.000
_cell.length_b   1.000
_cell.length_c   1.000
_cell.angle_alpha   90.00
_cell.angle_beta   90.00
_cell.angle_gamma   90.00
#
_symmetry.space_group_name_H-M   'P 1'
#
loop_
_entity.id
_entity.type
_entity.pdbx_description
1 polymer ?
#
loop_
_entity_poly.entity_id
_entity_poly.type
_entity_poly.pdbx_seq_one_letter_code
_entity_poly.pdbx_strand_id
1 'polypeptide(L)'
;MCALLLGGSALSAQVLLPVSGPGGMVRLFGTDAAILESQETRKDLPCTVAPAKASLGFDLKFHAGYDVSIPLKDLAGLENHLTMIFRVVPEDHPDEPVYFSQHVSVPAIEEDSHGDAVLQGIFDVGEGKYHVDWMMRDRAERVCSSNWDAEASLPAKDKQMALDIAPEVVEPADSEPFKQEPPVEREQHESPLNVKVVVNFAPQNWQSATLQPLDTNALLSILRNIAREPRIGKFSIVAFNMQEQRVIYRQEAASQIDFPALGQALGTLSLGTVDLKRRARSTAIRSFWLASSRGRSRMIASSPTPSSSPGPR
;
A
#
# COMPACT_ATOMS: atom_id res chain seq x y z
N MET A 1 21.29 -1.72 18.74
CA MET A 1 19.85 -1.52 18.66
C MET A 1 19.34 -2.46 17.57
N CYS A 2 18.82 -3.62 17.96
CA CYS A 2 18.19 -4.59 17.06
C CYS A 2 16.69 -4.31 17.14
N ALA A 3 16.09 -3.76 16.09
CA ALA A 3 14.66 -3.78 15.92
C ALA A 3 14.31 -5.19 15.44
N LEU A 4 13.69 -5.98 16.28
CA LEU A 4 13.06 -7.23 15.87
C LEU A 4 11.82 -6.88 15.06
N LEU A 5 11.89 -7.04 13.76
CA LEU A 5 10.73 -7.00 12.90
C LEU A 5 10.11 -8.38 12.91
N LEU A 6 8.85 -8.41 13.31
CA LEU A 6 7.97 -9.54 13.23
C LEU A 6 7.81 -9.95 11.76
N GLY A 7 8.75 -10.72 11.26
CA GLY A 7 8.73 -11.34 9.94
C GLY A 7 7.84 -12.56 9.97
N GLY A 8 6.56 -12.36 9.92
CA GLY A 8 5.56 -13.40 9.75
C GLY A 8 4.37 -12.77 9.07
N SER A 9 4.38 -12.80 7.75
CA SER A 9 3.32 -12.25 6.91
C SER A 9 2.02 -13.02 7.07
N ALA A 10 1.29 -12.75 8.12
CA ALA A 10 -0.14 -12.68 8.00
C ALA A 10 -0.42 -11.18 7.80
N LEU A 11 -0.38 -10.70 6.57
CA LEU A 11 -1.15 -9.53 6.18
C LEU A 11 -2.59 -9.90 6.52
N SER A 12 -2.99 -9.60 7.76
CA SER A 12 -4.36 -9.73 8.21
C SER A 12 -5.13 -8.69 7.41
N ALA A 13 -5.80 -9.16 6.35
CA ALA A 13 -6.64 -8.32 5.52
C ALA A 13 -7.63 -7.60 6.44
N GLN A 14 -7.82 -6.31 6.22
CA GLN A 14 -8.93 -5.60 6.81
C GLN A 14 -10.22 -6.16 6.24
N VAL A 15 -11.10 -6.59 7.11
CA VAL A 15 -12.40 -7.16 6.73
C VAL A 15 -13.47 -6.11 7.03
N LEU A 16 -14.27 -5.80 6.01
CA LEU A 16 -15.50 -5.04 6.16
C LEU A 16 -16.43 -5.83 7.09
N LEU A 17 -16.87 -5.23 8.18
CA LEU A 17 -17.84 -5.86 9.05
C LEU A 17 -19.24 -5.78 8.42
N PRO A 18 -19.88 -6.93 8.12
CA PRO A 18 -21.19 -6.90 7.49
C PRO A 18 -22.23 -6.30 8.42
N VAL A 19 -23.05 -5.45 7.85
CA VAL A 19 -24.27 -4.96 8.48
C VAL A 19 -25.23 -6.15 8.60
N SER A 20 -25.38 -6.70 9.80
CA SER A 20 -26.16 -7.91 10.06
C SER A 20 -27.10 -7.68 11.24
N GLY A 21 -28.35 -7.28 10.99
CA GLY A 21 -29.35 -7.15 12.03
C GLY A 21 -30.57 -6.35 11.60
N PRO A 22 -31.68 -6.40 12.36
CA PRO A 22 -32.80 -5.51 12.15
C PRO A 22 -32.35 -4.06 12.39
N GLY A 23 -32.43 -3.22 11.38
CA GLY A 23 -32.00 -1.82 11.44
C GLY A 23 -30.59 -1.52 11.00
N GLY A 24 -29.87 -2.47 10.36
CA GLY A 24 -28.57 -2.19 9.77
C GLY A 24 -27.41 -2.09 10.77
N MET A 25 -27.47 -2.72 11.94
CA MET A 25 -26.43 -2.66 12.96
C MET A 25 -25.32 -3.68 12.74
N VAL A 26 -24.06 -3.23 12.82
CA VAL A 26 -22.88 -4.09 12.85
C VAL A 26 -22.80 -4.80 14.22
N ARG A 27 -22.51 -6.10 14.22
CA ARG A 27 -22.29 -6.85 15.46
C ARG A 27 -20.90 -6.57 16.03
N LEU A 28 -20.83 -5.64 16.96
CA LEU A 28 -19.67 -5.39 17.82
C LEU A 28 -19.95 -5.91 19.23
N PHE A 29 -18.90 -6.21 20.00
CA PHE A 29 -19.05 -6.32 21.43
C PHE A 29 -19.50 -4.98 21.99
N GLY A 30 -20.42 -4.98 22.95
CA GLY A 30 -20.95 -3.74 23.52
C GLY A 30 -19.86 -2.81 24.09
N THR A 31 -18.78 -3.37 24.61
CA THR A 31 -17.60 -2.63 25.09
C THR A 31 -16.86 -1.92 23.95
N ASP A 32 -16.69 -2.59 22.81
CA ASP A 32 -16.00 -2.02 21.66
C ASP A 32 -16.82 -0.90 21.03
N ALA A 33 -18.13 -1.11 20.89
CA ALA A 33 -19.05 -0.07 20.43
C ALA A 33 -19.00 1.18 21.32
N ALA A 34 -19.07 0.99 22.63
CA ALA A 34 -19.02 2.09 23.59
C ALA A 34 -17.69 2.87 23.51
N ILE A 35 -16.55 2.19 23.28
CA ILE A 35 -15.26 2.84 23.14
C ILE A 35 -15.23 3.70 21.87
N LEU A 36 -15.68 3.16 20.73
CA LEU A 36 -15.75 3.89 19.47
C LEU A 36 -16.71 5.09 19.53
N GLU A 37 -17.84 4.93 20.23
CA GLU A 37 -18.84 5.98 20.36
C GLU A 37 -18.44 7.09 21.36
N SER A 38 -17.68 6.75 22.40
CA SER A 38 -17.25 7.71 23.42
C SER A 38 -16.27 8.76 22.91
N GLN A 39 -15.58 8.45 21.82
CA GLN A 39 -14.48 9.26 21.27
C GLN A 39 -13.36 9.57 22.28
N GLU A 40 -13.32 8.84 23.38
CA GLU A 40 -12.28 8.99 24.39
C GLU A 40 -10.98 8.32 23.94
N THR A 41 -9.87 9.03 24.07
CA THR A 41 -8.54 8.46 23.82
C THR A 41 -8.13 7.62 25.01
N ARG A 42 -8.02 6.30 24.82
CA ARG A 42 -7.53 5.35 25.81
C ARG A 42 -6.12 4.89 25.50
N LYS A 43 -5.31 4.68 26.53
CA LYS A 43 -3.92 4.22 26.45
C LYS A 43 -3.59 3.17 27.50
N ASP A 44 -4.54 2.28 27.79
CA ASP A 44 -4.31 1.14 28.68
C ASP A 44 -3.23 0.24 28.09
N LEU A 45 -3.26 0.05 26.76
CA LEU A 45 -2.15 -0.43 25.95
C LEU A 45 -1.41 0.80 25.37
N PRO A 46 -0.16 1.07 25.79
CA PRO A 46 0.59 2.20 25.25
C PRO A 46 0.74 2.11 23.72
N CYS A 47 0.33 3.16 23.04
CA CYS A 47 0.39 3.23 21.59
C CYS A 47 0.48 4.67 21.10
N THR A 48 0.90 4.85 19.87
CA THR A 48 0.81 6.11 19.12
C THR A 48 0.16 5.83 17.78
N VAL A 49 -0.97 6.48 17.51
CA VAL A 49 -1.67 6.41 16.23
C VAL A 49 -1.32 7.65 15.40
N ALA A 50 -0.86 7.43 14.18
CA ALA A 50 -0.52 8.48 13.22
C ALA A 50 -1.39 8.31 11.97
N PRO A 51 -2.43 9.15 11.78
CA PRO A 51 -3.24 9.11 10.58
C PRO A 51 -2.42 9.43 9.33
N ALA A 52 -2.64 8.69 8.26
CA ALA A 52 -2.09 8.98 6.95
C ALA A 52 -3.06 9.90 6.19
N LYS A 53 -2.54 10.94 5.58
CA LYS A 53 -3.34 11.84 4.74
C LYS A 53 -3.89 11.06 3.54
N ALA A 54 -5.18 11.23 3.24
CA ALA A 54 -5.77 10.64 2.04
C ALA A 54 -5.04 11.15 0.78
N SER A 55 -4.68 10.23 -0.08
CA SER A 55 -3.95 10.51 -1.32
C SER A 55 -4.58 9.80 -2.51
N LEU A 56 -4.69 10.51 -3.63
CA LEU A 56 -5.25 9.95 -4.86
C LEU A 56 -4.25 8.96 -5.47
N GLY A 57 -4.71 7.72 -5.66
CA GLY A 57 -3.98 6.68 -6.37
C GLY A 57 -4.14 6.77 -7.89
N PHE A 58 -3.32 6.01 -8.62
CA PHE A 58 -3.42 5.88 -10.07
C PHE A 58 -4.62 5.01 -10.52
N ASP A 59 -5.28 4.36 -9.58
CA ASP A 59 -6.55 3.65 -9.72
C ASP A 59 -7.77 4.57 -9.57
N LEU A 60 -7.54 5.87 -9.45
CA LEU A 60 -8.57 6.90 -9.29
C LEU A 60 -9.41 6.74 -8.03
N LYS A 61 -8.81 6.17 -6.98
CA LYS A 61 -9.34 6.07 -5.63
C LYS A 61 -8.51 6.91 -4.67
N PHE A 62 -9.14 7.48 -3.64
CA PHE A 62 -8.38 8.01 -2.53
C PHE A 62 -8.07 6.93 -1.52
N HIS A 63 -6.79 6.74 -1.22
CA HIS A 63 -6.32 5.84 -0.18
C HIS A 63 -6.08 6.65 1.10
N ALA A 64 -6.80 6.31 2.14
CA ALA A 64 -6.62 6.80 3.50
C ALA A 64 -6.10 5.68 4.39
N GLY A 65 -5.58 5.99 5.57
CA GLY A 65 -5.08 4.96 6.46
C GLY A 65 -4.45 5.50 7.73
N TYR A 66 -3.70 4.64 8.40
CA TYR A 66 -3.03 4.96 9.66
C TYR A 66 -1.84 4.05 9.93
N ASP A 67 -0.87 4.57 10.67
CA ASP A 67 0.19 3.82 11.31
C ASP A 67 -0.07 3.78 12.82
N VAL A 68 0.17 2.65 13.46
CA VAL A 68 0.16 2.56 14.91
C VAL A 68 1.47 1.95 15.42
N SER A 69 2.14 2.66 16.32
CA SER A 69 3.37 2.22 16.99
C SER A 69 3.04 1.76 18.40
N ILE A 70 3.55 0.59 18.78
CA ILE A 70 3.39 0.00 20.10
C ILE A 70 4.79 -0.36 20.61
N PRO A 71 5.24 0.12 21.78
CA PRO A 71 6.53 -0.28 22.31
C PRO A 71 6.62 -1.80 22.52
N LEU A 72 7.67 -2.45 22.03
CA LEU A 72 7.83 -3.91 22.11
C LEU A 72 7.79 -4.43 23.54
N LYS A 73 8.27 -3.66 24.51
CA LYS A 73 8.17 -3.99 25.94
C LYS A 73 6.74 -4.18 26.43
N ASP A 74 5.76 -3.47 25.83
CA ASP A 74 4.35 -3.55 26.20
C ASP A 74 3.63 -4.74 25.53
N LEU A 75 4.28 -5.35 24.54
CA LEU A 75 3.85 -6.59 23.87
C LEU A 75 4.68 -7.80 24.31
N ALA A 76 5.71 -7.60 25.16
CA ALA A 76 6.60 -8.66 25.62
C ALA A 76 5.87 -9.79 26.35
N GLY A 77 6.40 -11.01 26.23
CA GLY A 77 5.85 -12.21 26.83
C GLY A 77 5.35 -13.21 25.79
N LEU A 78 4.28 -13.92 26.15
CA LEU A 78 3.69 -14.96 25.29
C LEU A 78 3.04 -14.35 24.05
N GLU A 79 2.77 -15.22 23.07
CA GLU A 79 2.00 -14.88 21.88
C GLU A 79 0.75 -14.04 22.23
N ASN A 80 0.55 -12.94 21.50
CA ASN A 80 -0.54 -12.01 21.70
C ASN A 80 -1.38 -11.89 20.42
N HIS A 81 -2.64 -11.53 20.58
CA HIS A 81 -3.56 -11.27 19.48
C HIS A 81 -4.09 -9.85 19.61
N LEU A 82 -3.80 -9.04 18.62
CA LEU A 82 -4.31 -7.67 18.54
C LEU A 82 -5.54 -7.65 17.65
N THR A 83 -6.62 -7.09 18.16
CA THR A 83 -7.84 -6.83 17.39
C THR A 83 -7.99 -5.33 17.22
N MET A 84 -7.94 -4.87 15.99
CA MET A 84 -8.22 -3.49 15.63
C MET A 84 -9.62 -3.41 15.05
N ILE A 85 -10.39 -2.41 15.49
CA ILE A 85 -11.72 -2.11 14.98
C ILE A 85 -11.76 -0.60 14.77
N PHE A 86 -12.29 -0.20 13.64
CA PHE A 86 -12.52 1.22 13.39
C PHE A 86 -13.77 1.43 12.56
N ARG A 87 -14.35 2.60 12.71
CA ARG A 87 -15.47 3.07 11.90
C ARG A 87 -15.07 4.34 11.17
N VAL A 88 -15.55 4.46 9.95
CA VAL A 88 -15.39 5.65 9.12
C VAL A 88 -16.78 6.22 8.87
N VAL A 89 -16.99 7.46 9.27
CA VAL A 89 -18.26 8.14 9.19
C VAL A 89 -18.14 9.28 8.20
N PRO A 90 -18.84 9.24 7.04
CA PRO A 90 -18.91 10.38 6.12
C PRO A 90 -19.59 11.57 6.78
N GLU A 91 -19.09 12.81 6.56
CA GLU A 91 -19.63 14.03 7.20
C GLU A 91 -21.08 14.28 6.77
N ASP A 92 -21.40 14.06 5.49
CA ASP A 92 -22.73 14.30 4.93
C ASP A 92 -23.73 13.15 5.19
N HIS A 93 -23.22 11.96 5.57
CA HIS A 93 -24.01 10.75 5.86
C HIS A 93 -23.66 10.14 7.22
N PRO A 94 -23.85 10.85 8.34
CA PRO A 94 -23.43 10.38 9.66
C PRO A 94 -24.18 9.12 10.13
N ASP A 95 -25.32 8.83 9.54
CA ASP A 95 -26.14 7.65 9.85
C ASP A 95 -25.68 6.39 9.12
N GLU A 96 -24.67 6.49 8.22
CA GLU A 96 -24.14 5.38 7.42
C GLU A 96 -22.67 5.10 7.72
N PRO A 97 -22.30 4.79 8.97
CA PRO A 97 -20.92 4.47 9.32
C PRO A 97 -20.48 3.13 8.72
N VAL A 98 -19.27 3.09 8.20
CA VAL A 98 -18.64 1.87 7.68
C VAL A 98 -17.64 1.33 8.69
N TYR A 99 -17.76 0.05 9.05
CA TYR A 99 -16.94 -0.59 10.08
C TYR A 99 -15.96 -1.57 9.48
N PHE A 100 -14.74 -1.58 10.03
CA PHE A 100 -13.67 -2.49 9.65
C PHE A 100 -13.12 -3.21 10.86
N SER A 101 -12.65 -4.44 10.65
CA SER A 101 -11.86 -5.16 11.64
C SER A 101 -10.59 -5.72 11.02
N GLN A 102 -9.55 -5.80 11.84
CA GLN A 102 -8.27 -6.41 11.50
C GLN A 102 -7.73 -7.17 12.70
N HIS A 103 -7.26 -8.39 12.47
CA HIS A 103 -6.64 -9.21 13.50
C HIS A 103 -5.18 -9.43 13.20
N VAL A 104 -4.32 -9.25 14.17
CA VAL A 104 -2.88 -9.45 14.04
C VAL A 104 -2.38 -10.37 15.13
N SER A 105 -1.75 -11.47 14.73
CA SER A 105 -1.04 -12.36 15.67
C SER A 105 0.36 -11.84 15.88
N VAL A 106 0.70 -11.57 17.14
CA VAL A 106 2.02 -11.13 17.57
C VAL A 106 2.72 -12.33 18.21
N PRO A 107 3.83 -12.82 17.64
CA PRO A 107 4.57 -13.94 18.26
C PRO A 107 5.13 -13.56 19.62
N ALA A 108 5.56 -14.55 20.40
CA ALA A 108 6.22 -14.32 21.67
C ALA A 108 7.43 -13.37 21.50
N ILE A 109 7.52 -12.36 22.34
CA ILE A 109 8.55 -11.33 22.35
C ILE A 109 9.34 -11.42 23.65
N GLU A 110 10.67 -11.38 23.57
CA GLU A 110 11.55 -11.36 24.75
C GLU A 110 11.35 -10.08 25.57
N GLU A 111 11.43 -10.19 26.91
CA GLU A 111 11.16 -9.08 27.84
C GLU A 111 12.15 -7.92 27.71
N ASP A 112 13.36 -8.19 27.22
CA ASP A 112 14.41 -7.20 27.00
C ASP A 112 14.38 -6.58 25.59
N SER A 113 13.34 -6.87 24.79
CA SER A 113 13.17 -6.33 23.45
C SER A 113 12.96 -4.81 23.47
N HIS A 114 13.68 -4.11 22.61
CA HIS A 114 13.63 -2.65 22.51
C HIS A 114 13.20 -2.21 21.14
N GLY A 115 12.46 -1.11 21.08
CA GLY A 115 11.91 -0.53 19.86
C GLY A 115 10.39 -0.62 19.83
N ASP A 116 9.81 -0.38 18.67
CA ASP A 116 8.37 -0.37 18.47
C ASP A 116 7.95 -1.39 17.42
N ALA A 117 6.83 -2.05 17.66
CA ALA A 117 6.07 -2.73 16.62
C ALA A 117 5.25 -1.68 15.87
N VAL A 118 5.27 -1.71 14.55
CA VAL A 118 4.47 -0.82 13.71
C VAL A 118 3.46 -1.65 12.93
N LEU A 119 2.20 -1.31 13.12
CA LEU A 119 1.07 -1.87 12.37
C LEU A 119 0.46 -0.79 11.50
N GLN A 120 -0.13 -1.19 10.38
CA GLN A 120 -0.66 -0.27 9.40
C GLN A 120 -2.04 -0.72 8.96
N GLY A 121 -2.91 0.26 8.69
CA GLY A 121 -4.20 0.04 8.07
C GLY A 121 -4.43 0.99 6.92
N ILE A 122 -5.20 0.56 5.94
CA ILE A 122 -5.54 1.33 4.75
C ILE A 122 -6.97 1.04 4.34
N PHE A 123 -7.71 2.06 3.93
CA PHE A 123 -9.05 1.97 3.38
C PHE A 123 -9.21 2.97 2.24
N ASP A 124 -10.16 2.71 1.36
CA ASP A 124 -10.40 3.52 0.17
C ASP A 124 -11.64 4.39 0.39
N VAL A 125 -11.59 5.63 -0.10
CA VAL A 125 -12.68 6.59 0.04
C VAL A 125 -12.91 7.37 -1.24
N GLY A 126 -14.13 7.83 -1.45
CA GLY A 126 -14.47 8.84 -2.46
C GLY A 126 -14.06 10.25 -2.02
N GLU A 127 -14.37 11.27 -2.84
CA GLU A 127 -14.17 12.66 -2.44
C GLU A 127 -15.14 13.00 -1.30
N GLY A 128 -14.64 13.62 -0.21
CA GLY A 128 -15.44 13.95 0.96
C GLY A 128 -14.61 14.17 2.21
N LYS A 129 -15.34 14.37 3.32
CA LYS A 129 -14.76 14.46 4.66
C LYS A 129 -15.31 13.32 5.52
N TYR A 130 -14.44 12.78 6.34
CA TYR A 130 -14.72 11.57 7.11
C TYR A 130 -14.21 11.74 8.53
N HIS A 131 -15.01 11.31 9.50
CA HIS A 131 -14.56 11.11 10.86
C HIS A 131 -14.20 9.65 11.09
N VAL A 132 -13.04 9.38 11.67
CA VAL A 132 -12.58 8.02 11.95
C VAL A 132 -12.43 7.84 13.44
N ASP A 133 -13.17 6.86 13.99
CA ASP A 133 -12.99 6.37 15.35
C ASP A 133 -12.30 5.02 15.29
N TRP A 134 -11.20 4.87 16.00
CA TRP A 134 -10.32 3.71 15.93
C TRP A 134 -9.99 3.18 17.33
N MET A 135 -9.98 1.86 17.46
CA MET A 135 -9.52 1.21 18.65
C MET A 135 -8.72 -0.06 18.34
N MET A 136 -7.85 -0.41 19.26
CA MET A 136 -7.13 -1.67 19.28
C MET A 136 -7.18 -2.24 20.69
N ARG A 137 -7.39 -3.56 20.81
CA ARG A 137 -7.25 -4.27 22.06
C ARG A 137 -6.36 -5.50 21.92
N ASP A 138 -5.68 -5.84 22.98
CA ASP A 138 -4.88 -7.04 23.08
C ASP A 138 -5.64 -8.20 23.75
N ARG A 139 -4.97 -9.35 23.86
CA ARG A 139 -5.53 -10.54 24.54
C ARG A 139 -5.84 -10.30 26.02
N ALA A 140 -5.18 -9.35 26.67
CA ALA A 140 -5.42 -8.97 28.06
C ALA A 140 -6.49 -7.88 28.23
N GLU A 141 -7.25 -7.58 27.16
CA GLU A 141 -8.29 -6.54 27.10
C GLU A 141 -7.77 -5.12 27.37
N ARG A 142 -6.45 -4.89 27.26
CA ARG A 142 -5.90 -3.53 27.30
C ARG A 142 -6.22 -2.81 25.98
N VAL A 143 -6.68 -1.59 26.09
CA VAL A 143 -7.17 -0.80 24.95
C VAL A 143 -6.25 0.38 24.62
N CYS A 144 -6.06 0.59 23.35
CA CYS A 144 -5.59 1.84 22.75
C CYS A 144 -6.68 2.37 21.83
N SER A 145 -7.09 3.63 21.95
CA SER A 145 -8.06 4.25 21.04
C SER A 145 -7.62 5.65 20.62
N SER A 146 -8.10 6.06 19.45
CA SER A 146 -7.85 7.37 18.86
C SER A 146 -8.98 7.73 17.90
N ASN A 147 -9.15 9.02 17.63
CA ASN A 147 -10.04 9.52 16.58
C ASN A 147 -9.36 10.62 15.78
N TRP A 148 -9.78 10.84 14.55
CA TRP A 148 -9.26 11.88 13.68
C TRP A 148 -10.20 12.14 12.51
N ASP A 149 -10.03 13.31 11.88
CA ASP A 149 -10.72 13.64 10.65
C ASP A 149 -9.81 13.39 9.45
N ALA A 150 -10.39 12.85 8.39
CA ALA A 150 -9.73 12.62 7.12
C ALA A 150 -10.46 13.39 6.01
N GLU A 151 -9.72 14.05 5.13
CA GLU A 151 -10.28 14.76 3.98
C GLU A 151 -9.67 14.23 2.70
N ALA A 152 -10.53 13.84 1.76
CA ALA A 152 -10.20 13.43 0.41
C ALA A 152 -10.78 14.46 -0.56
N SER A 153 -9.92 15.26 -1.19
CA SER A 153 -10.36 16.30 -2.11
C SER A 153 -9.46 16.42 -3.32
N LEU A 154 -10.08 16.55 -4.52
CA LEU A 154 -9.35 16.80 -5.75
C LEU A 154 -8.83 18.25 -5.78
N PRO A 155 -7.58 18.45 -6.24
CA PRO A 155 -7.10 19.79 -6.55
C PRO A 155 -8.01 20.48 -7.57
N ALA A 156 -8.12 21.81 -7.51
CA ALA A 156 -9.02 22.59 -8.37
C ALA A 156 -8.83 22.33 -9.88
N LYS A 157 -7.60 22.01 -10.31
CA LYS A 157 -7.26 21.69 -11.70
C LYS A 157 -7.78 20.32 -12.16
N ASP A 158 -8.02 19.38 -11.22
CA ASP A 158 -8.37 18.00 -11.49
C ASP A 158 -9.85 17.69 -11.18
N LYS A 159 -10.65 18.69 -10.84
CA LYS A 159 -12.07 18.54 -10.45
C LYS A 159 -12.99 17.89 -11.50
N GLN A 160 -12.53 17.80 -12.76
CA GLN A 160 -13.29 17.12 -13.83
C GLN A 160 -12.91 15.63 -13.95
N MET A 161 -11.98 15.15 -13.14
CA MET A 161 -11.57 13.75 -13.15
C MET A 161 -12.68 12.89 -12.55
N ALA A 162 -13.09 11.86 -13.29
CA ALA A 162 -14.02 10.87 -12.75
C ALA A 162 -13.24 9.92 -11.84
N LEU A 163 -13.66 9.84 -10.58
CA LEU A 163 -13.11 8.89 -9.60
C LEU A 163 -13.83 7.54 -9.70
N ASP A 164 -13.13 6.48 -9.28
CA ASP A 164 -13.66 5.11 -9.29
C ASP A 164 -14.63 4.87 -8.11
N ILE A 165 -14.46 5.62 -7.01
CA ILE A 165 -15.37 5.62 -5.86
C ILE A 165 -16.21 6.89 -5.86
N ALA A 166 -17.53 6.73 -5.70
CA ALA A 166 -18.45 7.87 -5.60
C ALA A 166 -18.13 8.73 -4.36
N PRO A 167 -18.47 10.03 -4.38
CA PRO A 167 -18.30 10.89 -3.22
C PRO A 167 -18.96 10.30 -1.97
N GLU A 168 -18.37 10.52 -0.80
CA GLU A 168 -18.83 10.07 0.52
C GLU A 168 -18.93 8.54 0.70
N VAL A 169 -18.49 7.74 -0.29
CA VAL A 169 -18.46 6.28 -0.19
C VAL A 169 -17.14 5.80 0.39
N VAL A 170 -17.20 4.78 1.27
CA VAL A 170 -16.05 4.13 1.90
C VAL A 170 -16.01 2.67 1.50
N GLU A 171 -14.86 2.20 1.00
CA GLU A 171 -14.64 0.82 0.59
C GLU A 171 -13.43 0.21 1.32
N PRO A 172 -13.39 -1.12 1.49
CA PRO A 172 -12.17 -1.77 1.94
C PRO A 172 -11.09 -1.66 0.86
N ALA A 173 -9.86 -1.41 1.28
CA ALA A 173 -8.73 -1.50 0.36
C ALA A 173 -8.59 -2.94 -0.17
N ASP A 174 -8.00 -3.08 -1.36
CA ASP A 174 -7.79 -4.39 -1.98
C ASP A 174 -6.99 -5.31 -1.06
N SER A 175 -7.63 -6.39 -0.60
CA SER A 175 -7.02 -7.38 0.30
C SER A 175 -5.99 -8.27 -0.40
N GLU A 176 -6.06 -8.36 -1.73
CA GLU A 176 -5.15 -9.15 -2.57
C GLU A 176 -4.44 -8.26 -3.60
N PRO A 177 -3.56 -7.35 -3.15
CA PRO A 177 -2.95 -6.36 -4.04
C PRO A 177 -2.10 -6.96 -5.16
N PHE A 178 -1.71 -8.23 -5.04
CA PHE A 178 -0.95 -8.97 -6.06
C PHE A 178 -1.79 -10.00 -6.82
N LYS A 179 -3.11 -9.87 -6.80
CA LYS A 179 -3.98 -10.71 -7.61
C LYS A 179 -3.69 -10.52 -9.11
N GLN A 180 -3.71 -11.63 -9.85
CA GLN A 180 -3.51 -11.58 -11.30
C GLN A 180 -4.61 -10.77 -11.98
N GLU A 181 -4.21 -9.85 -12.84
CA GLU A 181 -5.14 -9.09 -13.67
C GLU A 181 -5.78 -10.00 -14.73
N PRO A 182 -7.05 -9.79 -15.06
CA PRO A 182 -7.68 -10.51 -16.17
C PRO A 182 -6.95 -10.20 -17.49
N PRO A 183 -6.95 -11.13 -18.44
CA PRO A 183 -6.36 -10.91 -19.75
C PRO A 183 -7.07 -9.76 -20.47
N VAL A 184 -6.31 -8.88 -21.09
CA VAL A 184 -6.81 -7.74 -21.86
C VAL A 184 -6.79 -8.11 -23.35
N GLU A 185 -7.88 -7.82 -24.06
CA GLU A 185 -7.89 -7.90 -25.52
C GLU A 185 -6.88 -6.90 -26.09
N ARG A 186 -5.90 -7.42 -26.84
CA ARG A 186 -4.85 -6.59 -27.44
C ARG A 186 -5.28 -6.08 -28.80
N GLU A 187 -5.02 -4.81 -29.05
CA GLU A 187 -5.21 -4.25 -30.39
C GLU A 187 -4.28 -4.93 -31.39
N GLN A 188 -4.83 -5.30 -32.54
CA GLN A 188 -4.05 -5.89 -33.62
C GLN A 188 -3.33 -4.78 -34.40
N HIS A 189 -2.12 -4.46 -33.99
CA HIS A 189 -1.23 -3.55 -34.71
C HIS A 189 -0.14 -4.34 -35.43
N GLU A 190 0.29 -3.85 -36.61
CA GLU A 190 1.43 -4.45 -37.34
C GLU A 190 2.73 -4.47 -36.51
N SER A 191 2.86 -3.58 -35.54
CA SER A 191 4.01 -3.52 -34.62
C SER A 191 3.53 -3.22 -33.19
N PRO A 192 3.21 -4.23 -32.39
CA PRO A 192 2.81 -4.03 -31.01
C PRO A 192 3.95 -3.46 -30.17
N LEU A 193 3.61 -2.61 -29.20
CA LEU A 193 4.59 -2.03 -28.29
C LEU A 193 5.19 -3.07 -27.36
N ASN A 194 6.52 -3.06 -27.22
CA ASN A 194 7.23 -3.83 -26.21
C ASN A 194 7.70 -2.86 -25.13
N VAL A 195 7.15 -2.98 -23.92
CA VAL A 195 7.41 -2.06 -22.82
C VAL A 195 8.31 -2.70 -21.80
N LYS A 196 9.34 -1.98 -21.38
CA LYS A 196 10.18 -2.35 -20.23
C LYS A 196 9.92 -1.38 -19.09
N VAL A 197 9.42 -1.92 -17.98
CA VAL A 197 9.14 -1.19 -16.75
C VAL A 197 10.24 -1.46 -15.74
N VAL A 198 10.80 -0.40 -15.19
CA VAL A 198 11.82 -0.48 -14.12
C VAL A 198 11.22 0.21 -12.89
N VAL A 199 10.99 -0.55 -11.84
CA VAL A 199 10.25 -0.13 -10.66
C VAL A 199 11.13 -0.24 -9.42
N ASN A 200 11.15 0.83 -8.61
CA ASN A 200 11.85 0.84 -7.33
C ASN A 200 10.89 0.63 -6.16
N PHE A 201 10.95 -0.55 -5.55
CA PHE A 201 10.23 -0.88 -4.32
C PHE A 201 11.08 -0.51 -3.09
N ALA A 202 11.34 0.77 -2.92
CA ALA A 202 11.94 1.32 -1.72
C ALA A 202 10.99 2.37 -1.12
N PRO A 203 10.97 2.55 0.22
CA PRO A 203 10.14 3.59 0.84
C PRO A 203 10.44 4.97 0.25
N GLN A 204 9.38 5.77 0.04
CA GLN A 204 9.53 7.15 -0.40
C GLN A 204 10.21 7.99 0.69
N ASN A 205 9.84 7.77 1.93
CA ASN A 205 10.55 8.36 3.06
C ASN A 205 11.88 7.61 3.29
N TRP A 206 12.98 8.27 3.00
CA TRP A 206 14.33 7.70 3.16
C TRP A 206 14.69 7.31 4.60
N GLN A 207 13.95 7.80 5.59
CA GLN A 207 14.11 7.43 7.01
C GLN A 207 13.31 6.17 7.37
N SER A 208 12.32 5.80 6.56
CA SER A 208 11.55 4.59 6.77
C SER A 208 12.41 3.36 6.47
N ALA A 209 12.33 2.37 7.35
CA ALA A 209 12.99 1.07 7.16
C ALA A 209 12.14 0.12 6.30
N THR A 210 10.84 0.38 6.17
CA THR A 210 9.86 -0.49 5.52
C THR A 210 9.12 0.24 4.42
N LEU A 211 8.77 -0.50 3.36
CA LEU A 211 7.86 -0.04 2.33
C LEU A 211 6.44 0.04 2.94
N GLN A 212 5.79 1.18 2.81
CA GLN A 212 4.45 1.38 3.33
C GLN A 212 3.40 0.73 2.41
N PRO A 213 2.25 0.26 2.94
CA PRO A 213 1.15 -0.24 2.11
C PRO A 213 0.69 0.75 1.05
N LEU A 214 0.62 2.05 1.39
CA LEU A 214 0.29 3.11 0.44
C LEU A 214 1.30 3.21 -0.71
N ASP A 215 2.61 3.10 -0.43
CA ASP A 215 3.65 3.11 -1.47
C ASP A 215 3.50 1.88 -2.38
N THR A 216 3.23 0.71 -1.80
CA THR A 216 3.02 -0.53 -2.55
C THR A 216 1.80 -0.42 -3.47
N ASN A 217 0.67 0.06 -2.94
CA ASN A 217 -0.56 0.24 -3.71
C ASN A 217 -0.38 1.25 -4.84
N ALA A 218 0.31 2.36 -4.59
CA ALA A 218 0.61 3.34 -5.63
C ALA A 218 1.42 2.73 -6.78
N LEU A 219 2.45 1.94 -6.48
CA LEU A 219 3.27 1.27 -7.50
C LEU A 219 2.48 0.20 -8.25
N LEU A 220 1.65 -0.57 -7.56
CA LEU A 220 0.82 -1.60 -8.17
C LEU A 220 -0.26 -1.01 -9.06
N SER A 221 -0.91 0.09 -8.66
CA SER A 221 -1.91 0.76 -9.49
C SER A 221 -1.30 1.29 -10.79
N ILE A 222 -0.07 1.82 -10.76
CA ILE A 222 0.67 2.19 -11.98
C ILE A 222 0.91 0.96 -12.86
N LEU A 223 1.40 -0.14 -12.28
CA LEU A 223 1.67 -1.37 -13.04
C LEU A 223 0.40 -1.96 -13.65
N ARG A 224 -0.73 -1.93 -12.93
CA ARG A 224 -2.04 -2.36 -13.42
C ARG A 224 -2.52 -1.51 -14.58
N ASN A 225 -2.40 -0.18 -14.49
CA ASN A 225 -2.73 0.71 -15.61
C ASN A 225 -1.89 0.39 -16.86
N ILE A 226 -0.59 0.18 -16.69
CA ILE A 226 0.29 -0.24 -17.81
C ILE A 226 -0.14 -1.60 -18.34
N ALA A 227 -0.48 -2.56 -17.48
CA ALA A 227 -0.91 -3.91 -17.88
C ALA A 227 -2.21 -3.91 -18.70
N ARG A 228 -3.10 -2.95 -18.43
CA ARG A 228 -4.41 -2.80 -19.11
C ARG A 228 -4.33 -2.07 -20.44
N GLU A 229 -3.18 -1.47 -20.80
CA GLU A 229 -3.02 -0.74 -22.06
C GLU A 229 -3.07 -1.71 -23.26
N PRO A 230 -4.09 -1.63 -24.15
CA PRO A 230 -4.32 -2.62 -25.21
C PRO A 230 -3.26 -2.62 -26.32
N ARG A 231 -2.52 -1.52 -26.49
CA ARG A 231 -1.47 -1.38 -27.51
C ARG A 231 -0.16 -2.10 -27.17
N ILE A 232 -0.01 -2.55 -25.90
CA ILE A 232 1.21 -3.21 -25.43
C ILE A 232 1.12 -4.71 -25.70
N GLY A 233 2.01 -5.23 -26.56
CA GLY A 233 2.08 -6.67 -26.85
C GLY A 233 2.90 -7.47 -25.84
N LYS A 234 4.01 -6.89 -25.33
CA LYS A 234 4.90 -7.57 -24.39
C LYS A 234 5.41 -6.64 -23.30
N PHE A 235 5.54 -7.21 -22.10
CA PHE A 235 6.08 -6.54 -20.91
C PHE A 235 7.40 -7.19 -20.49
N SER A 236 8.37 -6.37 -20.13
CA SER A 236 9.54 -6.77 -19.38
C SER A 236 9.60 -5.94 -18.11
N ILE A 237 9.72 -6.59 -16.94
CA ILE A 237 9.70 -5.90 -15.66
C ILE A 237 11.00 -6.14 -14.92
N VAL A 238 11.54 -5.09 -14.33
CA VAL A 238 12.64 -5.16 -13.36
C VAL A 238 12.21 -4.43 -12.11
N ALA A 239 11.88 -5.18 -11.07
CA ALA A 239 11.63 -4.63 -9.74
C ALA A 239 12.92 -4.71 -8.91
N PHE A 240 13.27 -3.63 -8.26
CA PHE A 240 14.48 -3.54 -7.43
C PHE A 240 14.20 -2.73 -6.17
N ASN A 241 15.04 -2.91 -5.16
CA ASN A 241 15.06 -2.07 -3.97
C ASN A 241 16.38 -1.29 -3.93
N MET A 242 16.28 0.05 -4.01
CA MET A 242 17.44 0.92 -4.02
C MET A 242 18.18 0.94 -2.67
N GLN A 243 17.46 0.81 -1.57
CA GLN A 243 18.06 0.78 -0.23
C GLN A 243 18.87 -0.47 -0.01
N GLU A 244 18.35 -1.64 -0.43
CA GLU A 244 19.05 -2.92 -0.35
C GLU A 244 20.04 -3.14 -1.50
N GLN A 245 20.02 -2.29 -2.54
CA GLN A 245 20.82 -2.42 -3.75
C GLN A 245 20.65 -3.80 -4.40
N ARG A 246 19.42 -4.30 -4.45
CA ARG A 246 19.07 -5.63 -4.92
C ARG A 246 17.97 -5.60 -5.97
N VAL A 247 18.12 -6.40 -7.03
CA VAL A 247 17.01 -6.72 -7.92
C VAL A 247 16.15 -7.78 -7.21
N ILE A 248 14.86 -7.46 -7.05
CA ILE A 248 13.89 -8.30 -6.35
C ILE A 248 13.25 -9.28 -7.32
N TYR A 249 12.81 -8.75 -8.46
CA TYR A 249 12.07 -9.51 -9.45
C TYR A 249 12.48 -9.11 -10.87
N ARG A 250 12.48 -10.07 -11.77
CA ARG A 250 12.71 -9.84 -13.20
C ARG A 250 11.77 -10.73 -14.01
N GLN A 251 11.10 -10.11 -14.97
CA GLN A 251 10.28 -10.78 -15.96
C GLN A 251 10.72 -10.34 -17.35
N GLU A 252 10.92 -11.27 -18.26
CA GLU A 252 11.34 -10.99 -19.63
C GLU A 252 10.16 -11.21 -20.59
N ALA A 253 9.93 -10.24 -21.47
CA ALA A 253 9.09 -10.29 -22.69
C ALA A 253 7.81 -11.17 -22.62
N ALA A 254 7.01 -11.07 -21.55
CA ALA A 254 5.75 -11.80 -21.39
C ALA A 254 4.55 -10.99 -21.92
N SER A 255 3.46 -11.67 -22.28
CA SER A 255 2.22 -11.06 -22.72
C SER A 255 1.42 -10.39 -21.59
N GLN A 256 1.68 -10.78 -20.36
CA GLN A 256 1.04 -10.25 -19.14
C GLN A 256 2.09 -10.02 -18.05
N ILE A 257 1.78 -9.12 -17.13
CA ILE A 257 2.55 -8.94 -15.89
C ILE A 257 2.13 -10.03 -14.90
N ASP A 258 3.09 -10.78 -14.36
CA ASP A 258 2.86 -11.79 -13.33
C ASP A 258 2.87 -11.12 -11.95
N PHE A 259 1.71 -10.61 -11.52
CA PHE A 259 1.54 -9.97 -10.22
C PHE A 259 1.76 -10.94 -9.04
N PRO A 260 1.26 -12.19 -9.07
CA PRO A 260 1.54 -13.15 -7.99
C PRO A 260 3.02 -13.41 -7.78
N ALA A 261 3.79 -13.64 -8.86
CA ALA A 261 5.23 -13.83 -8.74
C ALA A 261 5.97 -12.58 -8.25
N LEU A 262 5.52 -11.40 -8.66
CA LEU A 262 6.03 -10.12 -8.13
C LEU A 262 5.77 -10.01 -6.62
N GLY A 263 4.57 -10.35 -6.16
CA GLY A 263 4.18 -10.32 -4.75
C GLY A 263 5.02 -11.29 -3.91
N GLN A 264 5.21 -12.53 -4.38
CA GLN A 264 6.08 -13.51 -3.72
C GLN A 264 7.52 -13.00 -3.60
N ALA A 265 8.05 -12.39 -4.66
CA ALA A 265 9.39 -11.83 -4.66
C ALA A 265 9.53 -10.66 -3.67
N LEU A 266 8.51 -9.79 -3.57
CA LEU A 266 8.48 -8.68 -2.60
C LEU A 266 8.42 -9.19 -1.15
N GLY A 267 7.73 -10.30 -0.88
CA GLY A 267 7.73 -10.95 0.42
C GLY A 267 9.11 -11.42 0.90
N THR A 268 10.10 -11.51 0.01
CA THR A 268 11.48 -11.84 0.37
C THR A 268 12.32 -10.63 0.81
N LEU A 269 11.76 -9.42 0.76
CA LEU A 269 12.42 -8.23 1.27
C LEU A 269 12.59 -8.35 2.79
N SER A 270 13.81 -8.18 3.26
CA SER A 270 14.10 -8.10 4.70
C SER A 270 13.62 -6.75 5.20
N LEU A 271 12.33 -6.68 5.52
CA LEU A 271 11.72 -5.48 6.07
C LEU A 271 12.41 -5.16 7.41
N GLY A 272 13.14 -4.05 7.46
CA GLY A 272 13.66 -3.50 8.71
C GLY A 272 15.14 -3.54 8.96
N THR A 273 15.97 -4.14 8.12
CA THR A 273 17.44 -3.98 8.24
C THR A 273 17.94 -2.92 7.28
N VAL A 274 18.24 -1.74 7.77
CA VAL A 274 18.93 -0.69 7.01
C VAL A 274 20.43 -0.81 7.24
N ASP A 275 21.17 -1.20 6.21
CA ASP A 275 22.64 -1.11 6.25
C ASP A 275 23.07 0.34 6.07
N LEU A 276 23.26 1.03 7.20
CA LEU A 276 23.68 2.42 7.24
C LEU A 276 25.03 2.67 6.51
N LYS A 277 25.91 1.65 6.43
CA LYS A 277 27.18 1.78 5.70
C LYS A 277 26.95 1.79 4.18
N ARG A 278 26.01 1.01 3.67
CA ARG A 278 25.61 1.05 2.26
C ARG A 278 24.90 2.34 1.90
N ARG A 279 24.08 2.85 2.82
CA ARG A 279 23.33 4.11 2.64
C ARG A 279 24.23 5.33 2.49
N ALA A 280 25.38 5.37 3.17
CA ALA A 280 26.36 6.46 3.07
C ALA A 280 27.11 6.49 1.71
N ARG A 281 27.01 5.46 0.89
CA ARG A 281 27.70 5.37 -0.41
C ARG A 281 26.78 5.78 -1.57
N SER A 282 26.56 7.08 -1.76
CA SER A 282 25.79 7.62 -2.90
C SER A 282 26.29 7.13 -4.27
N THR A 283 27.58 6.86 -4.40
CA THR A 283 28.23 6.33 -5.62
C THR A 283 27.76 4.90 -5.94
N ALA A 284 27.55 4.06 -4.93
CA ALA A 284 27.08 2.69 -5.09
C ALA A 284 25.60 2.64 -5.58
N ILE A 285 24.77 3.56 -5.14
CA ILE A 285 23.39 3.68 -5.60
C ILE A 285 23.35 4.01 -7.10
N ARG A 286 24.18 4.95 -7.53
CA ARG A 286 24.27 5.37 -8.94
C ARG A 286 24.75 4.22 -9.85
N SER A 287 25.77 3.48 -9.43
CA SER A 287 26.31 2.34 -10.20
C SER A 287 25.32 1.18 -10.23
N PHE A 288 24.59 0.90 -9.15
CA PHE A 288 23.54 -0.10 -9.10
C PHE A 288 22.39 0.25 -10.06
N TRP A 289 21.93 1.49 -10.07
CA TRP A 289 20.88 1.95 -10.97
C TRP A 289 21.29 1.78 -12.44
N LEU A 290 22.50 2.21 -12.81
CA LEU A 290 23.05 2.07 -14.15
C LEU A 290 23.19 0.60 -14.58
N ALA A 291 23.55 -0.30 -13.68
CA ALA A 291 23.65 -1.74 -13.95
C ALA A 291 22.27 -2.37 -14.17
N SER A 292 21.27 -1.99 -13.34
CA SER A 292 19.91 -2.50 -13.42
C SER A 292 19.17 -2.03 -14.68
N SER A 293 19.49 -0.84 -15.18
CA SER A 293 18.91 -0.27 -16.41
C SER A 293 19.58 -0.78 -17.69
N ARG A 294 20.83 -1.26 -17.64
CA ARG A 294 21.63 -1.68 -18.80
C ARG A 294 21.34 -3.09 -19.34
N GLY A 295 20.46 -3.87 -18.72
CA GLY A 295 20.04 -5.16 -19.26
C GLY A 295 19.40 -4.98 -20.64
N ARG A 296 20.22 -5.16 -21.70
CA ARG A 296 19.94 -5.10 -23.12
C ARG A 296 18.48 -4.82 -23.52
N SER A 297 18.18 -3.57 -23.81
CA SER A 297 17.19 -3.22 -24.80
C SER A 297 17.71 -1.99 -25.54
N ARG A 298 18.13 -2.21 -26.80
CA ARG A 298 18.28 -1.12 -27.73
C ARG A 298 16.92 -0.46 -27.86
N MET A 299 16.75 0.73 -27.32
CA MET A 299 15.73 1.65 -27.83
C MET A 299 16.20 2.05 -29.22
N ILE A 300 15.63 1.43 -30.24
CA ILE A 300 15.69 1.94 -31.61
C ILE A 300 14.60 3.01 -31.67
N ALA A 301 14.93 4.22 -31.29
CA ALA A 301 14.24 5.38 -31.82
C ALA A 301 14.75 5.52 -33.26
N SER A 302 14.07 4.89 -34.21
CA SER A 302 14.24 5.19 -35.64
C SER A 302 13.56 6.53 -35.90
N SER A 303 14.33 7.60 -35.91
CA SER A 303 13.93 8.86 -36.52
C SER A 303 13.74 8.60 -38.02
N PRO A 304 12.61 8.99 -38.61
CA PRO A 304 12.51 8.95 -40.08
C PRO A 304 13.45 9.98 -40.65
N THR A 305 14.41 9.52 -41.42
CA THR A 305 15.25 10.36 -42.29
C THR A 305 14.36 11.00 -43.37
N PRO A 306 14.37 12.31 -43.57
CA PRO A 306 13.67 12.91 -44.69
C PRO A 306 14.39 12.53 -45.98
N SER A 307 13.70 11.80 -46.84
CA SER A 307 14.14 11.53 -48.22
C SER A 307 14.17 12.85 -49.02
N SER A 308 15.34 13.32 -49.35
CA SER A 308 15.55 14.33 -50.35
C SER A 308 15.34 13.72 -51.73
N SER A 309 14.24 14.06 -52.37
CA SER A 309 14.05 13.84 -53.82
C SER A 309 14.80 14.90 -54.60
N PRO A 310 15.56 14.53 -55.66
CA PRO A 310 16.10 15.51 -56.59
C PRO A 310 15.02 15.91 -57.61
N GLY A 311 14.79 17.21 -57.73
CA GLY A 311 13.91 17.78 -58.76
C GLY A 311 14.50 17.65 -60.18
N PRO A 312 13.62 17.60 -61.21
CA PRO A 312 14.06 17.50 -62.58
C PRO A 312 14.52 18.85 -63.10
N ARG A 313 15.50 18.75 -64.03
CA ARG A 313 15.93 19.86 -64.93
C ARG A 313 14.87 20.11 -66.00
#